data_30ef098758fcce15266e0256905dfe00
#
_entry.id   30ef098758fcce15266e0256905dfe00
#
_cell.length_a   1.000
_cell.length_b   1.000
_cell.length_c   1.000
_cell.angle_alpha   90.00
_cell.angle_beta   90.00
_cell.angle_gamma   90.00
#
_symmetry.space_group_name_H-M   'P 1'
#
loop_
_entity.id
_entity.type
_entity.pdbx_description
1 polymer ?
#
loop_
_entity_poly.entity_id
_entity_poly.type
_entity_poly.pdbx_seq_one_letter_code
_entity_poly.pdbx_strand_id
1 'polypeptide(L)'
;MNIRNGLTVLCVLMLTVFVGCGQHAGDAKLPESKEAKQLLQGVWSDEDAETVVFQLKGDSVYYPDSTSMPAYFRVYDDTLFIGSTARYHIEKHTEHLLWFKGSDGELVKLAKDDKSEDNKKLFEHNKSQILSLTDVLKKDTVVNYEGKRYHLYIAVNPTKYKVVRHTLNDDGLDVENVYYDNIIHLSIFNGATQIFSRDFRKQQYQQRVPAQFLELAILNNMDYSSIDASGIHVNASVCTPGDASCYLIEHVISFNGVLSTQLLEY
;
A
#
# COMPACT_ATOMS: atom_id res chain seq x y z
N MET A 1 31.18 62.62 56.58
CA MET A 1 29.74 62.83 56.33
C MET A 1 29.39 62.14 55.05
N ASN A 2 28.82 60.98 55.26
CA ASN A 2 28.04 60.11 54.39
C ASN A 2 28.56 59.65 52.99
N ILE A 3 29.36 58.63 53.07
CA ILE A 3 29.69 57.69 51.99
C ILE A 3 28.64 56.57 52.02
N ARG A 4 27.40 56.82 51.64
CA ARG A 4 26.35 55.78 51.68
C ARG A 4 25.43 55.73 50.46
N ASN A 5 25.62 56.62 49.49
CA ASN A 5 24.75 56.69 48.32
C ASN A 5 25.43 56.32 46.99
N GLY A 6 26.71 55.85 47.01
CA GLY A 6 27.43 55.47 45.78
C GLY A 6 27.32 53.95 45.43
N LEU A 7 26.82 53.15 46.38
CA LEU A 7 26.87 51.66 46.18
C LEU A 7 25.54 51.06 45.67
N THR A 8 24.49 51.83 45.67
CA THR A 8 23.16 51.38 45.23
C THR A 8 22.90 51.62 43.73
N VAL A 9 23.69 52.46 43.07
CA VAL A 9 23.51 52.75 41.63
C VAL A 9 24.36 51.77 40.76
N LEU A 10 25.35 51.10 41.33
CA LEU A 10 26.21 50.15 40.58
C LEU A 10 25.64 48.75 40.50
N CYS A 11 24.64 48.40 41.35
CA CYS A 11 24.01 47.07 41.29
C CYS A 11 22.79 46.99 40.38
N VAL A 12 22.28 48.11 39.86
CA VAL A 12 21.09 48.12 38.97
C VAL A 12 21.49 48.05 37.49
N LEU A 13 22.78 48.25 37.16
CA LEU A 13 23.23 48.26 35.75
C LEU A 13 23.85 46.93 35.28
N MET A 14 23.80 45.85 36.09
CA MET A 14 24.33 44.52 35.75
C MET A 14 23.29 43.42 35.62
N LEU A 15 22.02 43.74 35.46
CA LEU A 15 20.92 42.76 35.41
C LEU A 15 20.13 42.77 34.11
N THR A 16 20.71 43.28 33.01
CA THR A 16 19.99 43.32 31.72
C THR A 16 20.75 42.69 30.55
N VAL A 17 21.52 41.63 30.74
CA VAL A 17 22.10 40.88 29.61
C VAL A 17 22.05 39.41 29.91
N PHE A 18 20.86 38.78 29.90
CA PHE A 18 20.66 37.36 29.61
C PHE A 18 19.19 37.14 29.19
N VAL A 19 18.77 37.80 28.13
CA VAL A 19 17.68 37.25 27.30
C VAL A 19 18.48 36.54 26.15
N GLY A 20 18.98 35.37 26.43
CA GLY A 20 19.37 34.42 25.43
C GLY A 20 18.08 33.96 24.75
N CYS A 21 17.78 34.49 23.56
CA CYS A 21 16.89 33.85 22.61
C CYS A 21 17.48 32.46 22.33
N GLY A 22 16.97 31.45 23.01
CA GLY A 22 17.01 30.09 22.51
C GLY A 22 16.22 30.06 21.22
N GLN A 23 16.88 30.31 20.09
CA GLN A 23 16.35 29.89 18.81
C GLN A 23 16.26 28.37 18.90
N HIS A 24 15.04 27.88 19.13
CA HIS A 24 14.69 26.56 18.65
C HIS A 24 15.00 26.62 17.14
N ALA A 25 16.03 25.93 16.74
CA ALA A 25 16.20 25.52 15.36
C ALA A 25 15.01 24.58 15.10
N GLY A 26 13.87 25.14 14.77
CA GLY A 26 12.78 24.41 14.14
C GLY A 26 13.40 23.84 12.87
N ASP A 27 13.24 22.56 12.64
CA ASP A 27 13.57 21.90 11.39
C ASP A 27 13.01 22.75 10.25
N ALA A 28 13.88 23.58 9.66
CA ALA A 28 13.54 24.33 8.47
C ALA A 28 13.34 23.27 7.39
N LYS A 29 12.08 22.89 7.12
CA LYS A 29 11.75 22.06 5.98
C LYS A 29 12.33 22.76 4.76
N LEU A 30 13.30 22.12 4.13
CA LEU A 30 13.88 22.61 2.89
C LEU A 30 12.72 22.89 1.92
N PRO A 31 12.67 24.05 1.25
CA PRO A 31 11.61 24.33 0.29
C PRO A 31 11.76 23.37 -0.89
N GLU A 32 10.63 22.91 -1.43
CA GLU A 32 10.60 22.11 -2.65
C GLU A 32 11.22 22.88 -3.81
N SER A 33 12.17 22.26 -4.53
CA SER A 33 12.80 22.85 -5.71
C SER A 33 11.87 22.80 -6.91
N LYS A 34 11.15 23.90 -7.16
CA LYS A 34 10.26 24.03 -8.32
C LYS A 34 11.01 24.00 -9.65
N GLU A 35 12.24 24.53 -9.65
CA GLU A 35 13.10 24.53 -10.83
C GLU A 35 13.54 23.12 -11.21
N ALA A 36 14.03 22.33 -10.24
CA ALA A 36 14.36 20.93 -10.47
C ALA A 36 13.12 20.14 -10.92
N LYS A 37 11.96 20.37 -10.30
CA LYS A 37 10.70 19.71 -10.66
C LYS A 37 10.26 20.02 -12.10
N GLN A 38 10.47 21.26 -12.54
CA GLN A 38 10.17 21.66 -13.90
C GLN A 38 11.16 21.08 -14.92
N LEU A 39 12.43 21.02 -14.58
CA LEU A 39 13.47 20.42 -15.39
C LEU A 39 13.23 18.92 -15.65
N LEU A 40 12.69 18.24 -14.64
CA LEU A 40 12.42 16.81 -14.70
C LEU A 40 11.12 16.43 -15.45
N GLN A 41 10.30 17.39 -15.90
CA GLN A 41 9.09 17.08 -16.68
C GLN A 41 9.44 16.36 -17.99
N GLY A 42 8.66 15.35 -18.38
CA GLY A 42 8.83 14.61 -19.63
C GLY A 42 8.78 13.10 -19.45
N VAL A 43 9.04 12.39 -20.54
CA VAL A 43 9.18 10.92 -20.55
C VAL A 43 10.65 10.57 -20.36
N TRP A 44 10.90 9.58 -19.51
CA TRP A 44 12.23 9.14 -19.16
C TRP A 44 12.39 7.66 -19.51
N SER A 45 13.46 7.34 -20.26
CA SER A 45 13.80 6.00 -20.68
C SER A 45 15.16 5.60 -20.10
N ASP A 46 15.36 4.32 -19.87
CA ASP A 46 16.66 3.77 -19.50
C ASP A 46 17.70 4.12 -20.58
N GLU A 47 18.88 4.59 -20.18
CA GLU A 47 19.92 5.08 -21.10
C GLU A 47 20.52 3.94 -21.93
N ASP A 48 20.60 2.73 -21.37
CA ASP A 48 21.22 1.57 -22.01
C ASP A 48 20.19 0.69 -22.75
N ALA A 49 19.01 0.47 -22.15
CA ALA A 49 17.98 -0.42 -22.69
C ALA A 49 16.98 0.29 -23.63
N GLU A 50 16.95 1.62 -23.63
CA GLU A 50 15.99 2.44 -24.39
C GLU A 50 14.51 2.15 -24.04
N THR A 51 14.25 1.49 -22.90
CA THR A 51 12.92 1.18 -22.40
C THR A 51 12.36 2.36 -21.60
N VAL A 52 11.07 2.64 -21.77
CA VAL A 52 10.41 3.72 -21.01
C VAL A 52 10.21 3.30 -19.56
N VAL A 53 10.73 4.11 -18.63
CA VAL A 53 10.67 3.86 -17.20
C VAL A 53 9.49 4.58 -16.56
N PHE A 54 9.34 5.89 -16.81
CA PHE A 54 8.22 6.68 -16.31
C PHE A 54 8.02 7.99 -17.10
N GLN A 55 6.87 8.63 -16.86
CA GLN A 55 6.61 10.01 -17.25
C GLN A 55 6.42 10.88 -16.00
N LEU A 56 7.15 12.01 -15.93
CA LEU A 56 6.91 13.08 -14.97
C LEU A 56 6.04 14.15 -15.62
N LYS A 57 4.81 14.34 -15.11
CA LYS A 57 3.85 15.31 -15.65
C LYS A 57 3.12 16.02 -14.53
N GLY A 58 3.28 17.35 -14.47
CA GLY A 58 2.76 18.17 -13.37
C GLY A 58 3.41 17.77 -12.05
N ASP A 59 2.62 17.30 -11.12
CA ASP A 59 3.07 16.87 -9.79
C ASP A 59 3.17 15.34 -9.66
N SER A 60 3.00 14.59 -10.75
CA SER A 60 2.85 13.14 -10.70
C SER A 60 3.84 12.40 -11.58
N VAL A 61 4.24 11.23 -11.08
CA VAL A 61 4.92 10.17 -11.84
C VAL A 61 3.86 9.24 -12.40
N TYR A 62 3.97 8.90 -13.66
CA TYR A 62 3.15 7.91 -14.35
C TYR A 62 4.07 6.79 -14.85
N TYR A 63 3.64 5.55 -14.72
CA TYR A 63 4.38 4.38 -15.16
C TYR A 63 3.78 3.80 -16.45
N PRO A 64 4.58 3.17 -17.32
CA PRO A 64 4.08 2.62 -18.59
C PRO A 64 3.21 1.37 -18.40
N ASP A 65 3.36 0.68 -17.27
CA ASP A 65 2.53 -0.47 -16.94
C ASP A 65 1.13 -0.07 -16.46
N SER A 66 0.17 -0.98 -16.54
CA SER A 66 -1.22 -0.73 -16.17
C SER A 66 -1.53 -0.97 -14.69
N THR A 67 -0.57 -1.45 -13.89
CA THR A 67 -0.78 -1.87 -12.50
C THR A 67 -0.25 -0.88 -11.49
N SER A 68 0.82 -0.17 -11.84
CA SER A 68 1.42 0.87 -11.00
C SER A 68 0.56 2.13 -10.97
N MET A 69 0.22 2.56 -9.76
CA MET A 69 -0.57 3.78 -9.59
C MET A 69 0.28 5.03 -9.77
N PRO A 70 -0.26 6.09 -10.39
CA PRO A 70 0.41 7.38 -10.39
C PRO A 70 0.71 7.86 -8.98
N ALA A 71 1.93 8.32 -8.75
CA ALA A 71 2.38 8.81 -7.45
C ALA A 71 2.74 10.29 -7.50
N TYR A 72 2.52 11.02 -6.40
CA TYR A 72 2.98 12.40 -6.27
C TYR A 72 4.51 12.42 -6.12
N PHE A 73 5.21 13.34 -6.81
CA PHE A 73 6.65 13.49 -6.63
C PHE A 73 7.06 14.90 -6.18
N ARG A 74 8.16 14.97 -5.48
CA ARG A 74 8.77 16.21 -4.97
C ARG A 74 10.27 16.12 -5.09
N VAL A 75 10.93 17.26 -5.21
CA VAL A 75 12.38 17.36 -5.20
C VAL A 75 12.79 18.32 -4.10
N TYR A 76 13.60 17.84 -3.17
CA TYR A 76 14.21 18.65 -2.13
C TYR A 76 15.72 18.45 -2.22
N ASP A 77 16.44 19.55 -2.48
CA ASP A 77 17.89 19.48 -2.68
C ASP A 77 18.23 18.40 -3.73
N ASP A 78 19.12 17.48 -3.44
CA ASP A 78 19.50 16.36 -4.34
C ASP A 78 18.69 15.07 -4.09
N THR A 79 17.45 15.20 -3.66
CA THR A 79 16.60 14.02 -3.36
C THR A 79 15.28 14.10 -4.09
N LEU A 80 15.00 13.08 -4.90
CA LEU A 80 13.71 12.82 -5.53
C LEU A 80 12.86 11.94 -4.59
N PHE A 81 11.69 12.44 -4.21
CA PHE A 81 10.69 11.73 -3.43
C PHE A 81 9.56 11.30 -4.35
N ILE A 82 9.18 10.04 -4.32
CA ILE A 82 8.04 9.51 -5.06
C ILE A 82 7.10 8.84 -4.06
N GLY A 83 5.80 9.19 -4.14
CA GLY A 83 4.79 8.70 -3.21
C GLY A 83 5.05 9.13 -1.77
N SER A 84 4.76 8.26 -0.81
CA SER A 84 4.88 8.53 0.62
C SER A 84 6.20 8.08 1.23
N THR A 85 6.87 7.11 0.63
CA THR A 85 7.99 6.38 1.23
C THR A 85 9.27 6.43 0.41
N ALA A 86 9.19 6.40 -0.93
CA ALA A 86 10.36 6.28 -1.80
C ALA A 86 11.20 7.57 -1.83
N ARG A 87 12.52 7.40 -1.69
CA ARG A 87 13.51 8.48 -1.67
C ARG A 87 14.72 8.05 -2.47
N TYR A 88 15.07 8.82 -3.48
CA TYR A 88 16.18 8.54 -4.39
C TYR A 88 17.17 9.68 -4.36
N HIS A 89 18.43 9.39 -4.06
CA HIS A 89 19.48 10.41 -4.13
C HIS A 89 19.86 10.66 -5.58
N ILE A 90 19.70 11.91 -6.04
CA ILE A 90 20.02 12.34 -7.38
C ILE A 90 21.53 12.57 -7.48
N GLU A 91 22.21 11.78 -8.30
CA GLU A 91 23.63 11.95 -8.58
C GLU A 91 23.86 12.99 -9.70
N LYS A 92 22.92 13.08 -10.63
CA LYS A 92 22.98 14.02 -11.75
C LYS A 92 21.60 14.30 -12.29
N HIS A 93 21.27 15.55 -12.51
CA HIS A 93 20.11 15.94 -13.29
C HIS A 93 20.46 17.11 -14.23
N THR A 94 19.97 17.02 -15.47
CA THR A 94 20.05 18.05 -16.49
C THR A 94 18.72 18.04 -17.25
N GLU A 95 18.61 18.88 -18.27
CA GLU A 95 17.42 18.86 -19.14
C GLU A 95 17.18 17.49 -19.79
N HIS A 96 18.24 16.71 -20.06
CA HIS A 96 18.15 15.44 -20.81
C HIS A 96 18.63 14.21 -20.06
N LEU A 97 19.20 14.36 -18.86
CA LEU A 97 19.75 13.24 -18.07
C LEU A 97 19.25 13.31 -16.63
N LEU A 98 18.83 12.16 -16.09
CA LEU A 98 18.49 11.97 -14.68
C LEU A 98 19.13 10.69 -14.19
N TRP A 99 20.11 10.81 -13.28
CA TRP A 99 20.77 9.69 -12.65
C TRP A 99 20.53 9.72 -11.16
N PHE A 100 20.11 8.62 -10.59
CA PHE A 100 19.85 8.51 -9.15
C PHE A 100 20.10 7.09 -8.66
N LYS A 101 20.25 6.94 -7.34
CA LYS A 101 20.35 5.61 -6.72
C LYS A 101 18.98 5.01 -6.51
N GLY A 102 18.75 3.81 -7.08
CA GLY A 102 17.57 3.00 -6.87
C GLY A 102 17.42 2.53 -5.41
N SER A 103 16.30 1.90 -5.09
CA SER A 103 16.04 1.37 -3.74
C SER A 103 16.97 0.21 -3.35
N ASP A 104 17.53 -0.48 -4.33
CA ASP A 104 18.55 -1.54 -4.22
C ASP A 104 19.98 -0.99 -4.09
N GLY A 105 20.15 0.33 -4.27
CA GLY A 105 21.45 1.03 -4.26
C GLY A 105 22.17 1.06 -5.60
N GLU A 106 21.62 0.44 -6.64
CA GLU A 106 22.17 0.50 -8.00
C GLU A 106 21.93 1.89 -8.62
N LEU A 107 22.78 2.26 -9.57
CA LEU A 107 22.68 3.55 -10.26
C LEU A 107 21.72 3.43 -11.46
N VAL A 108 20.55 4.02 -11.33
CA VAL A 108 19.59 4.16 -12.42
C VAL A 108 19.98 5.37 -13.27
N LYS A 109 20.17 5.14 -14.58
CA LYS A 109 20.56 6.18 -15.54
C LYS A 109 19.47 6.34 -16.57
N LEU A 110 18.83 7.50 -16.58
CA LEU A 110 17.75 7.81 -17.47
C LEU A 110 18.12 8.96 -18.41
N ALA A 111 17.68 8.81 -19.66
CA ALA A 111 17.69 9.87 -20.68
C ALA A 111 16.25 10.35 -20.97
N LYS A 112 16.10 11.65 -21.19
CA LYS A 112 14.78 12.21 -21.57
C LYS A 112 14.45 11.84 -23.00
N ASP A 113 13.29 11.24 -23.19
CA ASP A 113 12.74 10.93 -24.51
C ASP A 113 11.85 12.07 -25.03
N ASP A 114 12.47 13.04 -25.68
CA ASP A 114 11.76 14.20 -26.23
C ASP A 114 11.19 13.94 -27.64
N LYS A 115 11.52 12.81 -28.27
CA LYS A 115 11.31 12.60 -29.71
C LYS A 115 10.26 11.55 -30.06
N SER A 116 9.94 10.63 -29.16
CA SER A 116 9.03 9.53 -29.46
C SER A 116 7.59 9.87 -29.09
N GLU A 117 6.77 10.16 -30.10
CA GLU A 117 5.31 10.29 -29.93
C GLU A 117 4.68 8.95 -29.51
N ASP A 118 5.28 7.82 -29.89
CA ASP A 118 4.78 6.49 -29.51
C ASP A 118 4.99 6.22 -28.02
N ASN A 119 6.11 6.64 -27.45
CA ASN A 119 6.37 6.52 -26.02
C ASN A 119 5.43 7.40 -25.17
N LYS A 120 5.02 8.57 -25.69
CA LYS A 120 3.99 9.38 -25.03
C LYS A 120 2.61 8.69 -25.02
N LYS A 121 2.27 7.93 -26.05
CA LYS A 121 1.01 7.18 -26.15
C LYS A 121 0.89 6.08 -25.10
N LEU A 122 2.01 5.55 -24.59
CA LEU A 122 2.00 4.55 -23.51
C LEU A 122 1.26 5.06 -22.26
N PHE A 123 1.26 6.38 -22.04
CA PHE A 123 0.64 7.03 -20.88
C PHE A 123 -0.77 7.57 -21.15
N GLU A 124 -1.22 7.65 -22.41
CA GLU A 124 -2.53 8.22 -22.76
C GLU A 124 -3.70 7.30 -22.43
N HIS A 125 -3.46 5.97 -22.41
CA HIS A 125 -4.48 4.95 -22.23
C HIS A 125 -4.40 4.24 -20.87
N ASN A 126 -3.39 4.52 -20.05
CA ASN A 126 -3.19 3.90 -18.75
C ASN A 126 -4.14 4.47 -17.69
N LYS A 127 -5.38 4.00 -17.73
CA LYS A 127 -6.18 3.96 -16.51
C LYS A 127 -5.60 2.81 -15.69
N SER A 128 -4.84 3.14 -14.66
CA SER A 128 -4.29 2.17 -13.71
C SER A 128 -5.36 1.14 -13.34
N GLN A 129 -5.12 -0.11 -13.71
CA GLN A 129 -6.06 -1.18 -13.44
C GLN A 129 -5.88 -1.58 -11.98
N ILE A 130 -6.92 -1.40 -11.21
CA ILE A 130 -6.96 -1.95 -9.85
C ILE A 130 -7.08 -3.46 -10.00
N LEU A 131 -6.07 -4.19 -9.55
CA LEU A 131 -6.01 -5.65 -9.58
C LEU A 131 -6.92 -6.21 -8.49
N SER A 132 -8.22 -6.20 -8.73
CA SER A 132 -9.23 -6.68 -7.78
C SER A 132 -10.36 -7.34 -8.54
N LEU A 133 -11.09 -8.20 -7.87
CA LEU A 133 -12.36 -8.69 -8.39
C LEU A 133 -13.24 -7.48 -8.72
N THR A 134 -13.77 -7.43 -9.94
CA THR A 134 -14.73 -6.41 -10.36
C THR A 134 -16.16 -6.85 -10.07
N ASP A 135 -16.37 -8.18 -10.09
CA ASP A 135 -17.68 -8.81 -9.95
C ASP A 135 -17.74 -9.73 -8.74
N VAL A 136 -18.94 -9.96 -8.23
CA VAL A 136 -19.19 -10.90 -7.13
C VAL A 136 -18.91 -12.33 -7.62
N LEU A 137 -17.94 -12.99 -7.00
CA LEU A 137 -17.69 -14.41 -7.22
C LEU A 137 -18.65 -15.24 -6.36
N LYS A 138 -19.52 -16.01 -6.99
CA LYS A 138 -20.50 -16.87 -6.32
C LYS A 138 -20.12 -18.33 -6.49
N LYS A 139 -20.20 -19.09 -5.40
CA LYS A 139 -20.00 -20.54 -5.36
C LYS A 139 -21.21 -21.18 -4.71
N ASP A 140 -21.64 -22.26 -5.30
CA ASP A 140 -22.79 -23.05 -4.90
C ASP A 140 -22.36 -24.52 -4.78
N THR A 141 -22.44 -25.09 -3.58
CA THR A 141 -21.96 -26.44 -3.29
C THR A 141 -23.04 -27.22 -2.54
N VAL A 142 -23.31 -28.41 -3.03
CA VAL A 142 -24.24 -29.33 -2.37
C VAL A 142 -23.50 -30.55 -1.87
N VAL A 143 -23.64 -30.86 -0.60
CA VAL A 143 -22.99 -32.00 0.07
C VAL A 143 -24.04 -32.84 0.82
N ASN A 144 -23.82 -34.17 0.90
CA ASN A 144 -24.66 -35.07 1.64
C ASN A 144 -23.86 -35.68 2.80
N TYR A 145 -24.45 -35.71 3.99
CA TYR A 145 -23.88 -36.33 5.16
C TYR A 145 -24.96 -36.98 6.01
N GLU A 146 -24.80 -38.24 6.35
CA GLU A 146 -25.77 -39.04 7.14
C GLU A 146 -27.21 -38.93 6.62
N GLY A 147 -27.38 -38.99 5.28
CA GLY A 147 -28.71 -38.95 4.65
C GLY A 147 -29.33 -37.56 4.61
N LYS A 148 -28.69 -36.50 5.11
CA LYS A 148 -29.13 -35.12 5.04
C LYS A 148 -28.39 -34.38 3.95
N ARG A 149 -29.10 -33.47 3.26
CA ARG A 149 -28.54 -32.64 2.19
C ARG A 149 -28.30 -31.23 2.68
N TYR A 150 -27.04 -30.79 2.58
CA TYR A 150 -26.62 -29.44 2.92
C TYR A 150 -26.28 -28.67 1.67
N HIS A 151 -26.67 -27.40 1.64
CA HIS A 151 -26.45 -26.49 0.55
C HIS A 151 -25.67 -25.26 1.05
N LEU A 152 -24.49 -25.03 0.50
CA LEU A 152 -23.58 -23.93 0.86
C LEU A 152 -23.57 -22.89 -0.26
N TYR A 153 -23.85 -21.66 0.09
CA TYR A 153 -23.68 -20.50 -0.78
C TYR A 153 -22.55 -19.63 -0.26
N ILE A 154 -21.53 -19.42 -1.08
CA ILE A 154 -20.42 -18.54 -0.78
C ILE A 154 -20.42 -17.42 -1.82
N ALA A 155 -20.39 -16.17 -1.35
CA ALA A 155 -20.28 -15.00 -2.21
C ALA A 155 -19.08 -14.16 -1.77
N VAL A 156 -18.07 -14.03 -2.64
CA VAL A 156 -16.96 -13.11 -2.45
C VAL A 156 -17.36 -11.77 -3.07
N ASN A 157 -17.60 -10.78 -2.22
CA ASN A 157 -18.10 -9.48 -2.61
C ASN A 157 -16.96 -8.47 -2.57
N PRO A 158 -16.53 -7.91 -3.74
CA PRO A 158 -15.52 -6.85 -3.77
C PRO A 158 -16.03 -5.61 -3.05
N THR A 159 -15.11 -4.92 -2.34
CA THR A 159 -15.40 -3.68 -1.63
C THR A 159 -14.62 -2.51 -2.22
N LYS A 160 -14.75 -1.32 -1.62
CA LYS A 160 -13.92 -0.15 -1.91
C LYS A 160 -12.82 0.08 -0.86
N TYR A 161 -12.60 -0.90 0.03
CA TYR A 161 -11.53 -0.82 1.04
C TYR A 161 -10.19 -1.10 0.37
N LYS A 162 -9.36 -0.05 0.31
CA LYS A 162 -8.05 -0.11 -0.35
C LYS A 162 -7.02 -0.80 0.52
N VAL A 163 -6.21 -1.63 -0.12
CA VAL A 163 -4.96 -2.19 0.40
C VAL A 163 -3.86 -1.71 -0.54
N VAL A 164 -2.92 -0.95 -0.02
CA VAL A 164 -1.78 -0.42 -0.79
C VAL A 164 -0.57 -1.29 -0.52
N ARG A 165 0.09 -1.73 -1.58
CA ARG A 165 1.35 -2.45 -1.52
C ARG A 165 2.42 -1.69 -2.26
N HIS A 166 3.59 -1.61 -1.65
CA HIS A 166 4.80 -1.12 -2.26
C HIS A 166 5.58 -2.31 -2.82
N THR A 167 5.94 -2.25 -4.09
CA THR A 167 6.75 -3.26 -4.77
C THR A 167 7.82 -2.56 -5.60
N LEU A 168 8.95 -3.20 -5.82
CA LEU A 168 9.93 -2.72 -6.79
C LEU A 168 9.48 -3.15 -8.19
N ASN A 169 9.54 -2.24 -9.14
CA ASN A 169 9.41 -2.58 -10.55
C ASN A 169 10.77 -3.06 -11.11
N ASP A 170 10.80 -3.47 -12.38
CA ASP A 170 12.01 -3.99 -13.04
C ASP A 170 13.15 -2.96 -13.11
N ASP A 171 12.84 -1.68 -12.97
CA ASP A 171 13.81 -0.57 -12.97
C ASP A 171 14.30 -0.20 -11.55
N GLY A 172 13.98 -1.01 -10.52
CA GLY A 172 14.38 -0.77 -9.13
C GLY A 172 13.64 0.39 -8.43
N LEU A 173 12.50 0.82 -9.00
CA LEU A 173 11.67 1.86 -8.41
C LEU A 173 10.58 1.27 -7.52
N ASP A 174 10.40 1.90 -6.35
CA ASP A 174 9.29 1.59 -5.45
C ASP A 174 7.99 2.16 -6.05
N VAL A 175 7.06 1.29 -6.41
CA VAL A 175 5.76 1.62 -6.99
C VAL A 175 4.62 1.19 -6.08
N GLU A 176 3.57 2.02 -6.01
CA GLU A 176 2.36 1.73 -5.26
C GLU A 176 1.36 0.96 -6.12
N ASN A 177 0.98 -0.24 -5.67
CA ASN A 177 -0.10 -1.03 -6.25
C ASN A 177 -1.31 -1.01 -5.32
N VAL A 178 -2.48 -0.71 -5.86
CA VAL A 178 -3.72 -0.63 -5.09
C VAL A 178 -4.62 -1.82 -5.40
N TYR A 179 -5.03 -2.51 -4.34
CA TYR A 179 -5.99 -3.61 -4.36
C TYR A 179 -7.22 -3.26 -3.56
N TYR A 180 -8.34 -3.94 -3.80
CA TYR A 180 -9.52 -3.84 -2.97
C TYR A 180 -9.71 -5.12 -2.15
N ASP A 181 -10.03 -4.94 -0.87
CA ASP A 181 -10.40 -6.05 0.02
C ASP A 181 -11.82 -6.55 -0.29
N ASN A 182 -12.14 -7.75 0.16
CA ASN A 182 -13.44 -8.37 -0.04
C ASN A 182 -14.17 -8.58 1.29
N ILE A 183 -15.49 -8.76 1.17
CA ILE A 183 -16.35 -9.32 2.22
C ILE A 183 -16.90 -10.62 1.67
N ILE A 184 -16.76 -11.71 2.43
CA ILE A 184 -17.27 -13.01 2.03
C ILE A 184 -18.51 -13.35 2.82
N HIS A 185 -19.61 -13.57 2.11
CA HIS A 185 -20.85 -14.08 2.70
C HIS A 185 -20.90 -15.60 2.58
N LEU A 186 -21.15 -16.29 3.68
CA LEU A 186 -21.43 -17.73 3.71
C LEU A 186 -22.82 -17.96 4.28
N SER A 187 -23.65 -18.70 3.57
CA SER A 187 -24.89 -19.25 4.10
C SER A 187 -25.00 -20.76 3.84
N ILE A 188 -25.54 -21.48 4.82
CA ILE A 188 -25.68 -22.94 4.80
C ILE A 188 -27.10 -23.30 5.12
N PHE A 189 -27.68 -24.21 4.32
CA PHE A 189 -29.04 -24.72 4.46
C PHE A 189 -29.01 -26.22 4.64
N ASN A 190 -29.92 -26.75 5.49
CA ASN A 190 -30.29 -28.16 5.53
C ASN A 190 -31.69 -28.27 4.98
N GLY A 191 -31.82 -28.76 3.73
CA GLY A 191 -33.10 -28.67 2.98
C GLY A 191 -33.55 -27.22 2.81
N ALA A 192 -34.71 -26.86 3.33
CA ALA A 192 -35.28 -25.51 3.30
C ALA A 192 -34.86 -24.66 4.54
N THR A 193 -34.22 -25.24 5.54
CA THR A 193 -33.88 -24.55 6.78
C THR A 193 -32.48 -23.96 6.71
N GLN A 194 -32.36 -22.66 6.90
CA GLN A 194 -31.06 -21.98 7.04
C GLN A 194 -30.49 -22.27 8.42
N ILE A 195 -29.34 -22.94 8.48
CA ILE A 195 -28.63 -23.27 9.72
C ILE A 195 -27.52 -22.31 10.06
N PHE A 196 -26.98 -21.59 9.03
CA PHE A 196 -25.92 -20.61 9.22
C PHE A 196 -26.02 -19.52 8.16
N SER A 197 -25.68 -18.27 8.58
CA SER A 197 -25.50 -17.14 7.65
C SER A 197 -24.63 -16.07 8.30
N ARG A 198 -23.53 -15.69 7.65
CA ARG A 198 -22.58 -14.70 8.19
C ARG A 198 -21.72 -14.07 7.13
N ASP A 199 -21.36 -12.79 7.36
CA ASP A 199 -20.33 -12.08 6.64
C ASP A 199 -18.99 -12.21 7.34
N PHE A 200 -17.94 -12.47 6.54
CA PHE A 200 -16.56 -12.56 7.00
C PHE A 200 -15.75 -11.40 6.42
N ARG A 201 -14.88 -10.85 7.26
CA ARG A 201 -13.93 -9.77 6.94
C ARG A 201 -12.55 -10.12 7.50
N LYS A 202 -11.47 -9.71 6.84
CA LYS A 202 -10.10 -10.02 7.30
C LYS A 202 -9.82 -9.59 8.75
N GLN A 203 -10.45 -8.50 9.22
CA GLN A 203 -10.26 -7.98 10.58
C GLN A 203 -10.71 -8.98 11.67
N GLN A 204 -11.57 -9.93 11.35
CA GLN A 204 -12.01 -10.97 12.30
C GLN A 204 -10.88 -11.95 12.63
N TYR A 205 -9.80 -11.96 11.85
CA TYR A 205 -8.65 -12.85 12.02
C TYR A 205 -7.48 -12.24 12.78
N GLN A 206 -7.62 -11.03 13.31
CA GLN A 206 -6.55 -10.28 14.00
C GLN A 206 -5.92 -11.00 15.20
N GLN A 207 -6.61 -12.00 15.80
CA GLN A 207 -6.06 -12.81 16.88
C GLN A 207 -5.28 -14.03 16.38
N ARG A 208 -5.29 -14.33 15.08
CA ARG A 208 -4.71 -15.52 14.45
C ARG A 208 -3.67 -15.18 13.38
N VAL A 209 -3.80 -14.03 12.75
CA VAL A 209 -2.93 -13.56 11.69
C VAL A 209 -2.22 -12.28 12.18
N PRO A 210 -0.90 -12.16 11.99
CA PRO A 210 -0.15 -10.97 12.41
C PRO A 210 -0.74 -9.68 11.84
N ALA A 211 -0.79 -8.62 12.64
CA ALA A 211 -1.39 -7.35 12.25
C ALA A 211 -0.72 -6.75 11.00
N GLN A 212 0.62 -6.79 10.94
CA GLN A 212 1.39 -6.30 9.79
C GLN A 212 1.03 -7.03 8.49
N PHE A 213 0.76 -8.34 8.56
CA PHE A 213 0.30 -9.10 7.40
C PHE A 213 -1.11 -8.68 6.98
N LEU A 214 -2.04 -8.53 7.95
CA LEU A 214 -3.43 -8.12 7.67
C LEU A 214 -3.53 -6.73 7.03
N GLU A 215 -2.60 -5.83 7.32
CA GLU A 215 -2.56 -4.49 6.71
C GLU A 215 -2.35 -4.58 5.19
N LEU A 216 -1.47 -5.50 4.75
CA LEU A 216 -1.08 -5.69 3.36
C LEU A 216 -1.87 -6.78 2.63
N ALA A 217 -2.73 -7.52 3.32
CA ALA A 217 -3.49 -8.64 2.79
C ALA A 217 -4.94 -8.26 2.46
N ILE A 218 -5.57 -9.08 1.64
CA ILE A 218 -7.01 -9.08 1.36
C ILE A 218 -7.62 -10.41 1.82
N LEU A 219 -8.90 -10.41 2.17
CA LEU A 219 -9.68 -11.64 2.28
C LEU A 219 -9.95 -12.16 0.86
N ASN A 220 -9.11 -13.09 0.42
CA ASN A 220 -9.03 -13.45 -1.00
C ASN A 220 -10.19 -14.35 -1.44
N ASN A 221 -10.41 -15.44 -0.68
CA ASN A 221 -11.35 -16.46 -1.08
C ASN A 221 -11.88 -17.26 0.11
N MET A 222 -12.94 -18.05 -0.12
CA MET A 222 -13.46 -19.09 0.80
C MET A 222 -13.95 -20.26 -0.02
N ASP A 223 -13.59 -21.48 0.40
CA ASP A 223 -13.96 -22.73 -0.26
C ASP A 223 -14.47 -23.77 0.73
N TYR A 224 -15.41 -24.60 0.27
CA TYR A 224 -15.76 -25.84 0.97
C TYR A 224 -14.55 -26.77 1.00
N SER A 225 -14.28 -27.36 2.14
CA SER A 225 -13.20 -28.32 2.35
C SER A 225 -13.72 -29.73 2.55
N SER A 226 -14.50 -29.95 3.61
CA SER A 226 -15.02 -31.27 3.97
C SER A 226 -16.27 -31.18 4.84
N ILE A 227 -16.85 -32.36 5.13
CA ILE A 227 -17.94 -32.51 6.11
C ILE A 227 -17.69 -33.79 6.92
N ASP A 228 -17.84 -33.69 8.23
CA ASP A 228 -17.70 -34.81 9.16
C ASP A 228 -18.62 -34.68 10.37
N ALA A 229 -18.40 -35.48 11.43
CA ALA A 229 -19.22 -35.46 12.63
C ALA A 229 -19.17 -34.12 13.40
N SER A 230 -18.14 -33.30 13.24
CA SER A 230 -18.03 -31.98 13.86
C SER A 230 -18.81 -30.90 13.11
N GLY A 231 -19.07 -31.09 11.82
CA GLY A 231 -19.82 -30.18 10.99
C GLY A 231 -19.29 -30.03 9.57
N ILE A 232 -19.53 -28.86 8.99
CA ILE A 232 -19.15 -28.46 7.66
C ILE A 232 -17.90 -27.58 7.74
N HIS A 233 -16.86 -27.98 7.03
CA HIS A 233 -15.56 -27.30 7.02
C HIS A 233 -15.45 -26.42 5.79
N VAL A 234 -15.10 -25.15 5.97
CA VAL A 234 -14.78 -24.21 4.92
C VAL A 234 -13.47 -23.49 5.23
N ASN A 235 -12.64 -23.28 4.21
CA ASN A 235 -11.34 -22.64 4.35
C ASN A 235 -11.37 -21.24 3.75
N ALA A 236 -11.08 -20.24 4.57
CA ALA A 236 -10.89 -18.87 4.12
C ALA A 236 -9.40 -18.61 3.89
N SER A 237 -9.05 -17.95 2.79
CA SER A 237 -7.68 -17.51 2.49
C SER A 237 -7.55 -16.01 2.65
N VAL A 238 -6.57 -15.59 3.46
CA VAL A 238 -6.13 -14.19 3.61
C VAL A 238 -4.76 -14.09 2.99
N CYS A 239 -4.65 -13.39 1.86
CA CYS A 239 -3.43 -13.38 1.03
C CYS A 239 -2.94 -11.97 0.78
N THR A 240 -1.61 -11.82 0.69
CA THR A 240 -1.03 -10.59 0.13
C THR A 240 -1.18 -10.61 -1.38
N PRO A 241 -1.86 -9.62 -1.98
CA PRO A 241 -2.05 -9.59 -3.44
C PRO A 241 -0.71 -9.46 -4.17
N GLY A 242 -0.57 -10.14 -5.32
CA GLY A 242 0.67 -10.13 -6.10
C GLY A 242 1.81 -10.94 -5.50
N ASP A 243 1.53 -11.73 -4.46
CA ASP A 243 2.48 -12.61 -3.78
C ASP A 243 1.82 -13.99 -3.53
N ALA A 244 2.61 -15.02 -3.32
CA ALA A 244 2.12 -16.36 -2.98
C ALA A 244 1.82 -16.53 -1.47
N SER A 245 2.07 -15.49 -0.65
CA SER A 245 1.92 -15.56 0.79
C SER A 245 0.46 -15.50 1.23
N CYS A 246 -0.02 -16.55 1.86
CA CYS A 246 -1.39 -16.65 2.37
C CYS A 246 -1.42 -17.28 3.78
N TYR A 247 -2.39 -16.83 4.58
CA TYR A 247 -2.85 -17.54 5.76
C TYR A 247 -4.15 -18.27 5.42
N LEU A 248 -4.23 -19.55 5.74
CA LEU A 248 -5.43 -20.35 5.57
C LEU A 248 -6.12 -20.54 6.92
N ILE A 249 -7.40 -20.19 6.97
CA ILE A 249 -8.20 -20.21 8.18
C ILE A 249 -9.37 -21.16 7.97
N GLU A 250 -9.44 -22.21 8.78
CA GLU A 250 -10.56 -23.12 8.77
C GLU A 250 -11.69 -22.60 9.65
N HIS A 251 -12.89 -22.69 9.11
CA HIS A 251 -14.15 -22.51 9.81
C HIS A 251 -14.89 -23.83 9.83
N VAL A 252 -15.26 -24.29 11.02
CA VAL A 252 -16.11 -25.45 11.20
C VAL A 252 -17.48 -24.98 11.68
N ILE A 253 -18.50 -25.23 10.87
CA ILE A 253 -19.90 -24.89 11.18
C ILE A 253 -20.62 -26.17 11.57
N SER A 254 -20.94 -26.32 12.86
CA SER A 254 -21.67 -27.46 13.35
C SER A 254 -23.11 -27.53 12.76
N PHE A 255 -23.73 -28.68 12.81
CA PHE A 255 -25.11 -28.87 12.25
C PHE A 255 -26.19 -28.07 12.97
N ASN A 256 -25.90 -27.49 14.14
CA ASN A 256 -26.77 -26.55 14.86
C ASN A 256 -26.35 -25.07 14.67
N GLY A 257 -25.42 -24.78 13.73
CA GLY A 257 -25.05 -23.44 13.34
C GLY A 257 -23.98 -22.75 14.21
N VAL A 258 -23.29 -23.51 15.08
CA VAL A 258 -22.19 -22.95 15.88
C VAL A 258 -20.91 -22.90 15.06
N LEU A 259 -20.26 -21.73 15.01
CA LEU A 259 -19.02 -21.49 14.30
C LEU A 259 -17.81 -21.68 15.24
N SER A 260 -16.88 -22.48 14.82
CA SER A 260 -15.51 -22.54 15.36
C SER A 260 -14.51 -22.12 14.27
N THR A 261 -13.40 -21.52 14.67
CA THR A 261 -12.39 -20.98 13.73
C THR A 261 -11.00 -21.33 14.22
N GLN A 262 -10.15 -21.85 13.35
CA GLN A 262 -8.75 -22.12 13.64
C GLN A 262 -7.84 -21.75 12.46
N LEU A 263 -6.59 -21.45 12.76
CA LEU A 263 -5.54 -21.30 11.77
C LEU A 263 -5.06 -22.69 11.38
N LEU A 264 -4.97 -22.97 10.08
CA LEU A 264 -4.32 -24.18 9.59
C LEU A 264 -2.81 -23.94 9.57
N GLU A 265 -2.05 -24.81 10.26
CA GLU A 265 -0.59 -24.85 10.16
C GLU A 265 -0.22 -25.69 8.94
N TYR A 266 0.71 -25.15 8.12
CA TYR A 266 1.34 -25.84 6.98
C TYR A 266 2.82 -26.02 7.26
#